data_5acac9a5a23949ac959c9244931bdd9e
#
_entry.id   5acac9a5a23949ac959c9244931bdd9e
#
_cell.length_a   1.000
_cell.length_b   1.000
_cell.length_c   1.000
_cell.angle_alpha   90.00
_cell.angle_beta   90.00
_cell.angle_gamma   90.00
#
_symmetry.space_group_name_H-M   'P 1'
#
loop_
_entity.id
_entity.type
_entity.pdbx_description
1 polymer ?
#
loop_
_entity_poly.entity_id
_entity_poly.type
_entity_poly.pdbx_seq_one_letter_code
_entity_poly.pdbx_strand_id
1 'polypeptide(L)'
;MAERFEIVENTLQTLLEEKKYKTLRDILGTMNPGDIAAVFYGMDEERIPLLFRLLPKELAAETFVEMEPDAQELLIRGFSDNELKEVIDELYVDDAADLVEEMPANVVRRILKQADPEMRNTINQILRYPENSAGSIMTTEYVSLRPDMTVGESILRIRRQGVDKETIYTCYVTARDRTLLGLVTVKDLLLAEDDDTKIDDIMLTNLISVTSQADQEEVAHMFSRYNFLALPVVDGESRMVGIVTFDDAMDVMEEEATEDMEIMAGMTPSEKTYLKSTPVDLFKHRIPWLMLLMVSATFTGMIITSFEDALSMLPALTAFIPMLMDTGGNCGSQSSVTVIRSLSLGELKFSDMLRVVWKEIRTAVLCGVVLAVVCFLKILLVDRLLMGNQSIDLLVDGVVCLTLGVTVVIAKVVGCALPLLAKRLGFDPAVMASPFITTIVDALSLLVYFLFAKTLLGV
;
A
#
# COMPACT_ATOMS: atom_id res chain seq x y z
N MET A 1 -5.23 22.37 -5.60
CA MET A 1 -5.51 21.50 -6.75
C MET A 1 -7.01 21.33 -6.96
N ALA A 2 -7.79 20.84 -6.00
CA ALA A 2 -9.24 20.60 -6.14
C ALA A 2 -10.05 21.75 -6.76
N GLU A 3 -9.84 23.01 -6.30
CA GLU A 3 -10.53 24.20 -6.85
C GLU A 3 -10.22 24.45 -8.34
N ARG A 4 -9.02 24.06 -8.81
CA ARG A 4 -8.63 24.17 -10.21
C ARG A 4 -9.36 23.13 -11.08
N PHE A 5 -9.48 21.90 -10.60
CA PHE A 5 -10.21 20.84 -11.31
C PHE A 5 -11.71 21.16 -11.44
N GLU A 6 -12.33 21.66 -10.38
CA GLU A 6 -13.74 22.09 -10.39
C GLU A 6 -14.00 23.20 -11.41
N ILE A 7 -13.09 24.17 -11.58
CA ILE A 7 -13.20 25.22 -12.61
C ILE A 7 -13.11 24.63 -14.02
N VAL A 8 -12.18 23.70 -14.24
CA VAL A 8 -12.00 23.05 -15.55
C VAL A 8 -13.22 22.19 -15.86
N GLU A 9 -13.69 21.38 -14.93
CA GLU A 9 -14.89 20.56 -15.06
C GLU A 9 -16.11 21.40 -15.45
N ASN A 10 -16.41 22.46 -14.70
CA ASN A 10 -17.51 23.40 -15.00
C ASN A 10 -17.36 24.04 -16.38
N THR A 11 -16.13 24.36 -16.79
CA THR A 11 -15.85 24.94 -18.11
C THR A 11 -16.13 23.91 -19.22
N LEU A 12 -15.66 22.68 -19.06
CA LEU A 12 -15.92 21.61 -20.03
C LEU A 12 -17.42 21.28 -20.12
N GLN A 13 -18.12 21.24 -18.99
CA GLN A 13 -19.57 21.03 -18.97
C GLN A 13 -20.31 22.13 -19.71
N THR A 14 -19.98 23.40 -19.47
CA THR A 14 -20.58 24.55 -20.17
C THR A 14 -20.35 24.50 -21.68
N LEU A 15 -19.10 24.20 -22.07
CA LEU A 15 -18.74 24.09 -23.51
C LEU A 15 -19.43 22.89 -24.18
N LEU A 16 -19.66 21.82 -23.43
CA LEU A 16 -20.39 20.64 -23.90
C LEU A 16 -21.87 20.97 -24.16
N GLU A 17 -22.51 21.68 -23.22
CA GLU A 17 -23.89 22.17 -23.37
C GLU A 17 -24.05 23.14 -24.56
N GLU A 18 -23.04 23.99 -24.76
CA GLU A 18 -22.98 24.90 -25.93
C GLU A 18 -22.57 24.21 -27.23
N LYS A 19 -22.27 22.89 -27.19
CA LYS A 19 -21.82 22.07 -28.34
C LYS A 19 -20.57 22.62 -29.06
N LYS A 20 -19.67 23.25 -28.29
CA LYS A 20 -18.41 23.82 -28.79
C LYS A 20 -17.29 22.76 -28.86
N TYR A 21 -17.52 21.68 -29.59
CA TYR A 21 -16.64 20.52 -29.68
C TYR A 21 -15.20 20.83 -30.11
N LYS A 22 -15.01 21.82 -30.96
CA LYS A 22 -13.66 22.25 -31.40
C LYS A 22 -12.87 22.82 -30.23
N THR A 23 -13.49 23.73 -29.46
CA THR A 23 -12.84 24.33 -28.26
C THR A 23 -12.58 23.28 -27.18
N LEU A 24 -13.51 22.34 -26.97
CA LEU A 24 -13.32 21.19 -26.07
C LEU A 24 -12.10 20.38 -26.48
N ARG A 25 -11.99 20.00 -27.75
CA ARG A 25 -10.85 19.24 -28.26
C ARG A 25 -9.53 20.00 -28.07
N ASP A 26 -9.54 21.32 -28.39
CA ASP A 26 -8.34 22.15 -28.23
C ASP A 26 -7.90 22.26 -26.78
N ILE A 27 -8.83 22.35 -25.81
CA ILE A 27 -8.53 22.37 -24.35
C ILE A 27 -8.01 21.01 -23.90
N LEU A 28 -8.75 19.94 -24.15
CA LEU A 28 -8.38 18.58 -23.75
C LEU A 28 -7.02 18.17 -24.34
N GLY A 29 -6.74 18.55 -25.60
CA GLY A 29 -5.46 18.25 -26.24
C GLY A 29 -4.23 19.00 -25.65
N THR A 30 -4.43 19.92 -24.69
CA THR A 30 -3.35 20.62 -23.97
C THR A 30 -3.21 20.16 -22.53
N MET A 31 -4.07 19.28 -22.06
CA MET A 31 -4.05 18.74 -20.69
C MET A 31 -3.20 17.47 -20.62
N ASN A 32 -2.67 17.17 -19.44
CA ASN A 32 -2.02 15.90 -19.18
C ASN A 32 -3.06 14.78 -19.01
N PRO A 33 -2.73 13.52 -19.36
CA PRO A 33 -3.63 12.37 -19.25
C PRO A 33 -4.27 12.23 -17.87
N GLY A 34 -3.47 12.24 -16.80
CA GLY A 34 -3.95 12.15 -15.41
C GLY A 34 -4.85 13.32 -15.00
N ASP A 35 -4.59 14.56 -15.50
CA ASP A 35 -5.48 15.70 -15.28
C ASP A 35 -6.85 15.50 -15.98
N ILE A 36 -6.85 14.89 -17.17
CA ILE A 36 -8.09 14.59 -17.90
C ILE A 36 -8.89 13.49 -17.18
N ALA A 37 -8.22 12.42 -16.75
CA ALA A 37 -8.84 11.35 -16.00
C ALA A 37 -9.45 11.87 -14.69
N ALA A 38 -8.74 12.72 -13.94
CA ALA A 38 -9.24 13.37 -12.73
C ALA A 38 -10.48 14.24 -12.97
N VAL A 39 -10.53 14.98 -14.08
CA VAL A 39 -11.72 15.75 -14.47
C VAL A 39 -12.88 14.83 -14.86
N PHE A 40 -12.62 13.75 -15.58
CA PHE A 40 -13.65 12.78 -15.94
C PHE A 40 -14.26 12.08 -14.73
N TYR A 41 -13.45 11.86 -13.68
CA TYR A 41 -13.92 11.30 -12.42
C TYR A 41 -15.05 12.13 -11.76
N GLY A 42 -15.00 13.46 -11.87
CA GLY A 42 -16.03 14.37 -11.33
C GLY A 42 -17.25 14.53 -12.23
N MET A 43 -17.21 14.03 -13.47
CA MET A 43 -18.28 14.25 -14.47
C MET A 43 -19.36 13.18 -14.45
N ASP A 44 -20.54 13.52 -15.00
CA ASP A 44 -21.62 12.57 -15.25
C ASP A 44 -21.16 11.47 -16.21
N GLU A 45 -21.35 10.21 -15.87
CA GLU A 45 -20.95 9.03 -16.65
C GLU A 45 -21.45 9.07 -18.11
N GLU A 46 -22.62 9.64 -18.35
CA GLU A 46 -23.20 9.78 -19.71
C GLU A 46 -22.40 10.71 -20.63
N ARG A 47 -21.60 11.62 -20.05
CA ARG A 47 -20.82 12.62 -20.78
C ARG A 47 -19.40 12.16 -21.12
N ILE A 48 -18.85 11.27 -20.34
CA ILE A 48 -17.47 10.76 -20.47
C ILE A 48 -17.21 10.18 -21.86
N PRO A 49 -18.04 9.28 -22.44
CA PRO A 49 -17.75 8.69 -23.75
C PRO A 49 -17.71 9.70 -24.88
N LEU A 50 -18.43 10.80 -24.76
CA LEU A 50 -18.44 11.85 -25.78
C LEU A 50 -17.16 12.69 -25.72
N LEU A 51 -16.70 13.04 -24.51
CA LEU A 51 -15.47 13.80 -24.32
C LEU A 51 -14.25 12.97 -24.67
N PHE A 52 -14.24 11.68 -24.30
CA PHE A 52 -13.18 10.74 -24.64
C PHE A 52 -12.97 10.64 -26.16
N ARG A 53 -14.05 10.58 -26.96
CA ARG A 53 -13.97 10.56 -28.41
C ARG A 53 -13.42 11.86 -29.05
N LEU A 54 -13.26 12.94 -28.30
CA LEU A 54 -12.61 14.15 -28.75
C LEU A 54 -11.10 14.13 -28.60
N LEU A 55 -10.54 13.22 -27.81
CA LEU A 55 -9.11 13.09 -27.58
C LEU A 55 -8.39 12.58 -28.86
N PRO A 56 -7.14 13.02 -29.10
CA PRO A 56 -6.23 12.34 -30.03
C PRO A 56 -5.98 10.90 -29.55
N LYS A 57 -5.63 9.97 -30.45
CA LYS A 57 -5.51 8.54 -30.13
C LYS A 57 -4.51 8.24 -29.00
N GLU A 58 -3.29 8.74 -29.12
CA GLU A 58 -2.24 8.58 -28.12
C GLU A 58 -2.71 9.11 -26.75
N LEU A 59 -3.18 10.35 -26.69
CA LEU A 59 -3.71 10.97 -25.47
C LEU A 59 -4.94 10.24 -24.92
N ALA A 60 -5.75 9.63 -25.78
CA ALA A 60 -6.91 8.84 -25.36
C ALA A 60 -6.48 7.55 -24.67
N ALA A 61 -5.46 6.85 -25.20
CA ALA A 61 -4.92 5.64 -24.58
C ALA A 61 -4.26 5.95 -23.23
N GLU A 62 -3.38 6.94 -23.17
CA GLU A 62 -2.76 7.40 -21.93
C GLU A 62 -3.80 7.85 -20.88
N THR A 63 -4.84 8.59 -21.30
CA THR A 63 -5.94 8.99 -20.40
C THR A 63 -6.75 7.78 -19.93
N PHE A 64 -6.91 6.78 -20.79
CA PHE A 64 -7.68 5.57 -20.47
C PHE A 64 -7.03 4.75 -19.36
N VAL A 65 -5.70 4.63 -19.37
CA VAL A 65 -4.92 3.95 -18.31
C VAL A 65 -5.12 4.64 -16.97
N GLU A 66 -5.04 5.96 -16.94
CA GLU A 66 -5.21 6.79 -15.73
C GLU A 66 -6.65 6.81 -15.16
N MET A 67 -7.60 6.17 -15.84
CA MET A 67 -9.00 6.15 -15.39
C MET A 67 -9.27 4.99 -14.46
N GLU A 68 -10.11 5.22 -13.47
CA GLU A 68 -10.62 4.18 -12.59
C GLU A 68 -11.31 3.03 -13.33
N PRO A 69 -11.23 1.77 -12.87
CA PRO A 69 -11.76 0.58 -13.56
C PRO A 69 -13.24 0.68 -13.96
N ASP A 70 -14.07 1.27 -13.10
CA ASP A 70 -15.51 1.46 -13.39
C ASP A 70 -15.74 2.38 -14.61
N ALA A 71 -14.91 3.43 -14.77
CA ALA A 71 -14.99 4.35 -15.89
C ALA A 71 -14.42 3.71 -17.17
N GLN A 72 -13.37 2.91 -17.06
CA GLN A 72 -12.84 2.11 -18.16
C GLN A 72 -13.88 1.08 -18.63
N GLU A 73 -14.54 0.36 -17.72
CA GLU A 73 -15.62 -0.57 -18.06
C GLU A 73 -16.77 0.13 -18.79
N LEU A 74 -17.18 1.32 -18.32
CA LEU A 74 -18.20 2.15 -18.97
C LEU A 74 -17.82 2.48 -20.41
N LEU A 75 -16.59 2.92 -20.65
CA LEU A 75 -16.07 3.24 -21.98
C LEU A 75 -16.01 2.01 -22.86
N ILE A 76 -15.46 0.89 -22.38
CA ILE A 76 -15.36 -0.35 -23.14
C ILE A 76 -16.75 -0.84 -23.55
N ARG A 77 -17.75 -0.75 -22.70
CA ARG A 77 -19.13 -1.12 -23.04
C ARG A 77 -19.73 -0.23 -24.12
N GLY A 78 -19.36 1.05 -24.12
CA GLY A 78 -19.83 2.06 -25.06
C GLY A 78 -19.06 2.12 -26.39
N PHE A 79 -17.88 1.51 -26.49
CA PHE A 79 -17.05 1.49 -27.70
C PHE A 79 -17.60 0.53 -28.75
N SER A 80 -17.42 0.88 -30.02
CA SER A 80 -17.44 -0.08 -31.11
C SER A 80 -16.22 -1.00 -31.05
N ASP A 81 -16.24 -2.13 -31.77
CA ASP A 81 -15.09 -3.04 -31.81
C ASP A 81 -13.84 -2.38 -32.41
N ASN A 82 -14.00 -1.40 -33.31
CA ASN A 82 -12.89 -0.63 -33.88
C ASN A 82 -12.31 0.38 -32.87
N GLU A 83 -13.16 1.11 -32.13
CA GLU A 83 -12.71 2.05 -31.11
C GLU A 83 -11.95 1.30 -29.99
N LEU A 84 -12.48 0.17 -29.53
CA LEU A 84 -11.81 -0.66 -28.54
C LEU A 84 -10.45 -1.15 -29.04
N LYS A 85 -10.39 -1.60 -30.30
CA LYS A 85 -9.14 -2.04 -30.92
C LYS A 85 -8.11 -0.91 -30.97
N GLU A 86 -8.54 0.31 -31.38
CA GLU A 86 -7.66 1.48 -31.45
C GLU A 86 -7.08 1.87 -30.08
N VAL A 87 -7.82 1.70 -28.99
CA VAL A 87 -7.31 1.93 -27.63
C VAL A 87 -6.33 0.83 -27.25
N ILE A 88 -6.71 -0.45 -27.43
CA ILE A 88 -5.85 -1.59 -27.04
C ILE A 88 -4.52 -1.61 -27.81
N ASP A 89 -4.54 -1.25 -29.09
CA ASP A 89 -3.33 -1.23 -29.94
C ASP A 89 -2.31 -0.15 -29.50
N GLU A 90 -2.71 0.83 -28.68
CA GLU A 90 -1.86 1.91 -28.14
C GLU A 90 -1.45 1.65 -26.68
N LEU A 91 -2.04 0.64 -25.98
CA LEU A 91 -1.66 0.30 -24.60
C LEU A 91 -0.36 -0.49 -24.56
N TYR A 92 0.41 -0.28 -23.52
CA TYR A 92 1.49 -1.18 -23.16
C TYR A 92 0.95 -2.50 -22.62
N VAL A 93 1.79 -3.52 -22.59
CA VAL A 93 1.35 -4.89 -22.28
C VAL A 93 0.95 -5.06 -20.82
N ASP A 94 1.63 -4.40 -19.91
CA ASP A 94 1.33 -4.35 -18.47
C ASP A 94 -0.03 -3.68 -18.25
N ASP A 95 -0.25 -2.46 -18.76
CA ASP A 95 -1.56 -1.78 -18.70
C ASP A 95 -2.69 -2.64 -19.25
N ALA A 96 -2.43 -3.35 -20.35
CA ALA A 96 -3.42 -4.24 -20.94
C ALA A 96 -3.64 -5.51 -20.10
N ALA A 97 -2.65 -5.96 -19.34
CA ALA A 97 -2.77 -7.09 -18.42
C ALA A 97 -3.58 -6.68 -17.19
N ASP A 98 -3.29 -5.54 -16.58
CA ASP A 98 -4.01 -4.99 -15.43
C ASP A 98 -5.46 -4.73 -15.79
N LEU A 99 -5.72 -4.13 -16.96
CA LEU A 99 -7.08 -3.96 -17.48
C LEU A 99 -7.84 -5.30 -17.60
N VAL A 100 -7.17 -6.37 -18.00
CA VAL A 100 -7.80 -7.70 -18.12
C VAL A 100 -8.06 -8.30 -16.74
N GLU A 101 -7.20 -8.06 -15.76
CA GLU A 101 -7.32 -8.58 -14.40
C GLU A 101 -8.50 -7.94 -13.66
N GLU A 102 -8.68 -6.64 -13.81
CA GLU A 102 -9.73 -5.86 -13.15
C GLU A 102 -11.13 -6.00 -13.78
N MET A 103 -11.21 -6.39 -15.06
CA MET A 103 -12.46 -6.36 -15.80
C MET A 103 -13.32 -7.62 -15.63
N PRO A 104 -14.68 -7.48 -15.65
CA PRO A 104 -15.57 -8.62 -15.67
C PRO A 104 -15.34 -9.55 -16.88
N ALA A 105 -15.50 -10.86 -16.70
CA ALA A 105 -15.19 -11.90 -17.69
C ALA A 105 -15.80 -11.71 -19.09
N ASN A 106 -16.93 -10.99 -19.20
CA ASN A 106 -17.55 -10.66 -20.49
C ASN A 106 -16.81 -9.55 -21.21
N VAL A 107 -16.24 -8.59 -20.49
CA VAL A 107 -15.41 -7.48 -20.98
C VAL A 107 -14.04 -8.02 -21.38
N VAL A 108 -13.41 -8.85 -20.54
CA VAL A 108 -12.14 -9.54 -20.83
C VAL A 108 -12.19 -10.29 -22.16
N ARG A 109 -13.25 -11.05 -22.41
CA ARG A 109 -13.40 -11.74 -23.71
C ARG A 109 -13.45 -10.79 -24.89
N ARG A 110 -14.00 -9.60 -24.71
CA ARG A 110 -14.11 -8.60 -25.74
C ARG A 110 -12.76 -7.94 -26.00
N ILE A 111 -12.01 -7.58 -24.93
CA ILE A 111 -10.64 -7.06 -25.00
C ILE A 111 -9.74 -8.06 -25.73
N LEU A 112 -9.63 -9.28 -25.24
CA LEU A 112 -8.77 -10.32 -25.81
C LEU A 112 -9.12 -10.69 -27.26
N LYS A 113 -10.36 -10.46 -27.68
CA LYS A 113 -10.78 -10.68 -29.07
C LYS A 113 -10.27 -9.59 -30.00
N GLN A 114 -10.13 -8.34 -29.53
CA GLN A 114 -9.66 -7.21 -30.31
C GLN A 114 -8.13 -7.09 -30.32
N ALA A 115 -7.46 -7.52 -29.22
CA ALA A 115 -6.02 -7.56 -29.13
C ALA A 115 -5.39 -8.43 -30.22
N ASP A 116 -4.25 -8.01 -30.73
CA ASP A 116 -3.49 -8.81 -31.68
C ASP A 116 -2.98 -10.14 -31.07
N PRO A 117 -2.56 -11.13 -31.88
CA PRO A 117 -2.14 -12.42 -31.35
C PRO A 117 -0.87 -12.37 -30.48
N GLU A 118 0.05 -11.42 -30.71
CA GLU A 118 1.29 -11.28 -29.97
C GLU A 118 0.99 -10.68 -28.60
N MET A 119 0.29 -9.55 -28.55
CA MET A 119 -0.17 -8.92 -27.32
C MET A 119 -1.00 -9.87 -26.46
N ARG A 120 -1.96 -10.58 -27.05
CA ARG A 120 -2.78 -11.58 -26.34
C ARG A 120 -1.94 -12.68 -25.69
N ASN A 121 -0.91 -13.18 -26.37
CA ASN A 121 -0.03 -14.21 -25.83
C ASN A 121 0.80 -13.66 -24.67
N THR A 122 1.25 -12.42 -24.77
CA THR A 122 2.04 -11.77 -23.73
C THR A 122 1.19 -11.45 -22.50
N ILE A 123 -0.03 -10.91 -22.68
CA ILE A 123 -1.01 -10.74 -21.59
C ILE A 123 -1.25 -12.09 -20.87
N ASN A 124 -1.55 -13.17 -21.62
CA ASN A 124 -1.75 -14.49 -21.03
C ASN A 124 -0.47 -15.07 -20.37
N GLN A 125 0.71 -14.58 -20.68
CA GLN A 125 1.95 -14.95 -20.01
C GLN A 125 2.10 -14.17 -18.70
N ILE A 126 1.83 -12.86 -18.68
CA ILE A 126 1.86 -12.00 -17.48
C ILE A 126 0.86 -12.52 -16.45
N LEU A 127 -0.38 -12.77 -16.82
CA LEU A 127 -1.43 -13.31 -15.96
C LEU A 127 -1.15 -14.73 -15.38
N ARG A 128 -0.02 -15.35 -15.70
CA ARG A 128 0.42 -16.61 -15.06
C ARG A 128 1.38 -16.39 -13.91
N TYR A 129 1.95 -15.22 -13.80
CA TYR A 129 2.75 -14.91 -12.62
C TYR A 129 1.84 -14.78 -11.39
N PRO A 130 2.36 -15.01 -10.19
CA PRO A 130 1.59 -14.77 -8.99
C PRO A 130 1.14 -13.31 -8.90
N GLU A 131 -0.08 -13.09 -8.45
CA GLU A 131 -0.54 -11.74 -8.06
C GLU A 131 0.45 -11.10 -7.09
N ASN A 132 0.60 -9.79 -7.13
CA ASN A 132 1.52 -9.01 -6.28
C ASN A 132 3.00 -9.42 -6.44
N SER A 133 3.42 -9.85 -7.62
CA SER A 133 4.81 -10.19 -7.92
C SER A 133 5.42 -9.25 -8.95
N ALA A 134 6.76 -9.19 -9.02
CA ALA A 134 7.47 -8.45 -10.08
C ALA A 134 7.06 -8.88 -11.50
N GLY A 135 6.59 -10.10 -11.65
CA GLY A 135 6.13 -10.64 -12.93
C GLY A 135 4.73 -10.17 -13.33
N SER A 136 3.85 -9.81 -12.36
CA SER A 136 2.53 -9.27 -12.65
C SER A 136 2.59 -7.80 -13.07
N ILE A 137 3.47 -7.01 -12.48
CA ILE A 137 3.62 -5.56 -12.71
C ILE A 137 4.71 -5.20 -13.74
N MET A 138 5.25 -6.16 -14.49
CA MET A 138 6.34 -5.89 -15.43
C MET A 138 5.83 -5.70 -16.85
N THR A 139 6.46 -4.78 -17.58
CA THR A 139 6.35 -4.71 -19.03
C THR A 139 7.41 -5.53 -19.74
N THR A 140 7.08 -6.03 -20.93
CA THR A 140 8.06 -6.72 -21.81
C THR A 140 8.64 -5.77 -22.86
N GLU A 141 8.27 -4.53 -22.84
CA GLU A 141 8.56 -3.52 -23.86
C GLU A 141 9.80 -2.69 -23.52
N TYR A 142 10.94 -3.36 -23.45
CA TYR A 142 12.24 -2.75 -23.18
C TYR A 142 13.21 -2.85 -24.38
N VAL A 143 14.26 -2.03 -24.35
CA VAL A 143 15.33 -2.07 -25.35
C VAL A 143 16.40 -3.08 -24.96
N SER A 144 16.61 -4.10 -25.80
CA SER A 144 17.68 -5.08 -25.64
C SER A 144 18.81 -4.84 -26.66
N LEU A 145 20.05 -4.77 -26.18
CA LEU A 145 21.28 -4.65 -26.94
C LEU A 145 22.11 -5.93 -26.86
N ARG A 146 23.09 -6.06 -27.76
CA ARG A 146 24.07 -7.14 -27.73
C ARG A 146 25.45 -6.60 -27.34
N PRO A 147 26.29 -7.37 -26.62
CA PRO A 147 27.61 -6.92 -26.22
C PRO A 147 28.56 -6.64 -27.40
N ASP A 148 28.36 -7.34 -28.52
CA ASP A 148 29.15 -7.19 -29.75
C ASP A 148 28.75 -6.00 -30.63
N MET A 149 27.61 -5.35 -30.35
CA MET A 149 27.18 -4.14 -31.08
C MET A 149 28.06 -2.94 -30.75
N THR A 150 28.17 -2.02 -31.71
CA THR A 150 28.80 -0.72 -31.47
C THR A 150 27.79 0.31 -30.91
N VAL A 151 28.30 1.41 -30.39
CA VAL A 151 27.49 2.55 -29.91
C VAL A 151 26.60 3.08 -31.04
N GLY A 152 27.16 3.28 -32.24
CA GLY A 152 26.43 3.75 -33.41
C GLY A 152 25.29 2.80 -33.82
N GLU A 153 25.56 1.48 -33.84
CA GLU A 153 24.54 0.46 -34.11
C GLU A 153 23.46 0.45 -33.08
N SER A 154 23.80 0.64 -31.80
CA SER A 154 22.86 0.67 -30.69
C SER A 154 21.93 1.88 -30.77
N ILE A 155 22.46 3.07 -31.07
CA ILE A 155 21.65 4.28 -31.28
C ILE A 155 20.69 4.10 -32.48
N LEU A 156 21.16 3.50 -33.57
CA LEU A 156 20.30 3.19 -34.72
C LEU A 156 19.19 2.19 -34.35
N ARG A 157 19.49 1.20 -33.51
CA ARG A 157 18.50 0.24 -33.01
C ARG A 157 17.45 0.93 -32.14
N ILE A 158 17.87 1.77 -31.18
CA ILE A 158 16.96 2.57 -30.33
C ILE A 158 16.04 3.43 -31.20
N ARG A 159 16.57 4.13 -32.20
CA ARG A 159 15.75 4.96 -33.10
C ARG A 159 14.70 4.20 -33.90
N ARG A 160 14.93 2.91 -34.17
CA ARG A 160 14.00 2.07 -34.93
C ARG A 160 12.96 1.38 -34.07
N GLN A 161 13.33 0.98 -32.87
CA GLN A 161 12.50 0.14 -31.99
C GLN A 161 11.96 0.88 -30.76
N GLY A 162 12.54 2.05 -30.43
CA GLY A 162 12.23 2.74 -29.18
C GLY A 162 10.88 3.45 -29.20
N VAL A 163 10.22 3.57 -30.35
CA VAL A 163 8.89 4.14 -30.44
C VAL A 163 7.83 3.24 -29.78
N ASP A 164 8.05 1.91 -29.86
CA ASP A 164 7.14 0.90 -29.33
C ASP A 164 7.68 0.33 -27.99
N LYS A 165 8.47 1.11 -27.26
CA LYS A 165 9.07 0.69 -26.00
C LYS A 165 8.68 1.64 -24.87
N GLU A 166 8.33 1.09 -23.75
CA GLU A 166 7.96 1.79 -22.51
C GLU A 166 8.99 2.85 -22.14
N THR A 167 10.24 2.44 -22.13
CA THR A 167 11.36 3.34 -21.88
C THR A 167 12.58 3.01 -22.75
N ILE A 168 13.31 4.07 -23.15
CA ILE A 168 14.61 3.94 -23.80
C ILE A 168 15.77 4.43 -22.92
N TYR A 169 15.48 5.01 -21.74
CA TYR A 169 16.52 5.59 -20.89
C TYR A 169 17.54 4.57 -20.41
N THR A 170 17.09 3.34 -20.17
CA THR A 170 17.94 2.21 -19.79
C THR A 170 17.80 1.11 -20.83
N CYS A 171 18.91 0.72 -21.45
CA CYS A 171 18.99 -0.37 -22.42
C CYS A 171 19.70 -1.57 -21.78
N TYR A 172 19.14 -2.75 -21.92
CA TYR A 172 19.67 -3.97 -21.28
C TYR A 172 20.51 -4.78 -22.26
N VAL A 173 21.68 -5.16 -21.82
CA VAL A 173 22.62 -5.96 -22.64
C VAL A 173 22.41 -7.42 -22.32
N THR A 174 22.00 -8.19 -23.34
CA THR A 174 21.68 -9.61 -23.18
C THR A 174 22.53 -10.52 -24.11
N ALA A 175 22.80 -11.72 -23.63
CA ALA A 175 23.35 -12.79 -24.46
C ALA A 175 22.29 -13.30 -25.48
N ARG A 176 22.68 -14.25 -26.35
CA ARG A 176 21.78 -14.82 -27.37
C ARG A 176 20.60 -15.61 -26.75
N ASP A 177 20.79 -16.18 -25.59
CA ASP A 177 19.80 -16.90 -24.79
C ASP A 177 18.98 -16.02 -23.86
N ARG A 178 19.09 -14.68 -24.00
CA ARG A 178 18.45 -13.65 -23.19
C ARG A 178 19.02 -13.50 -21.78
N THR A 179 20.11 -14.18 -21.42
CA THR A 179 20.76 -13.95 -20.12
C THR A 179 21.18 -12.49 -20.00
N LEU A 180 20.83 -11.84 -18.88
CA LEU A 180 21.18 -10.45 -18.61
C LEU A 180 22.67 -10.34 -18.28
N LEU A 181 23.42 -9.58 -19.08
CA LEU A 181 24.87 -9.39 -18.94
C LEU A 181 25.24 -8.01 -18.37
N GLY A 182 24.48 -6.98 -18.75
CA GLY A 182 24.79 -5.61 -18.42
C GLY A 182 23.63 -4.67 -18.72
N LEU A 183 23.83 -3.40 -18.42
CA LEU A 183 22.98 -2.32 -18.87
C LEU A 183 23.83 -1.15 -19.37
N VAL A 184 23.24 -0.35 -20.26
CA VAL A 184 23.80 0.90 -20.77
C VAL A 184 22.69 1.93 -20.79
N THR A 185 22.94 3.13 -20.29
CA THR A 185 21.98 4.22 -20.39
C THR A 185 22.11 4.96 -21.71
N VAL A 186 21.02 5.56 -22.18
CA VAL A 186 21.07 6.44 -23.37
C VAL A 186 22.11 7.56 -23.18
N LYS A 187 22.27 8.03 -21.94
CA LYS A 187 23.31 9.02 -21.59
C LYS A 187 24.71 8.49 -21.90
N ASP A 188 25.02 7.23 -21.54
CA ASP A 188 26.34 6.62 -21.79
C ASP A 188 26.59 6.47 -23.30
N LEU A 189 25.55 6.08 -24.06
CA LEU A 189 25.63 6.00 -25.51
C LEU A 189 25.88 7.36 -26.16
N LEU A 190 25.21 8.41 -25.70
CA LEU A 190 25.38 9.77 -26.24
C LEU A 190 26.70 10.43 -25.85
N LEU A 191 27.30 10.03 -24.74
CA LEU A 191 28.57 10.56 -24.25
C LEU A 191 29.79 9.68 -24.61
N ALA A 192 29.59 8.58 -25.33
CA ALA A 192 30.70 7.77 -25.83
C ALA A 192 31.58 8.58 -26.79
N GLU A 193 32.89 8.42 -26.67
CA GLU A 193 33.86 9.18 -27.46
C GLU A 193 33.86 8.75 -28.95
N ASP A 194 33.52 7.48 -29.25
CA ASP A 194 33.56 6.92 -30.59
C ASP A 194 32.34 5.99 -30.81
N ASP A 195 31.67 6.18 -31.94
CA ASP A 195 30.54 5.35 -32.38
C ASP A 195 30.93 3.87 -32.66
N ASP A 196 32.20 3.60 -32.88
CA ASP A 196 32.75 2.23 -33.09
C ASP A 196 33.07 1.49 -31.76
N THR A 197 32.97 2.17 -30.61
CA THR A 197 33.13 1.57 -29.28
C THR A 197 32.11 0.45 -29.07
N LYS A 198 32.51 -0.71 -28.57
CA LYS A 198 31.61 -1.82 -28.32
C LYS A 198 30.82 -1.61 -27.02
N ILE A 199 29.60 -2.11 -26.99
CA ILE A 199 28.72 -2.07 -25.81
C ILE A 199 29.36 -2.82 -24.63
N ASP A 200 30.07 -3.94 -24.90
CA ASP A 200 30.78 -4.72 -23.89
C ASP A 200 31.83 -3.88 -23.11
N ASP A 201 32.42 -2.87 -23.76
CA ASP A 201 33.45 -2.02 -23.17
C ASP A 201 32.86 -0.89 -22.25
N ILE A 202 31.58 -0.52 -22.44
CA ILE A 202 30.93 0.58 -21.74
C ILE A 202 29.78 0.17 -20.83
N MET A 203 29.32 -1.10 -20.95
CA MET A 203 28.19 -1.57 -20.15
C MET A 203 28.54 -1.69 -18.67
N LEU A 204 27.58 -1.41 -17.82
CA LEU A 204 27.64 -1.69 -16.39
C LEU A 204 27.26 -3.15 -16.14
N THR A 205 28.18 -3.90 -15.51
CA THR A 205 28.01 -5.33 -15.23
C THR A 205 27.58 -5.63 -13.79
N ASN A 206 27.74 -4.68 -12.86
CA ASN A 206 27.25 -4.81 -11.49
C ASN A 206 25.76 -4.44 -11.43
N LEU A 207 24.93 -5.40 -11.79
CA LEU A 207 23.50 -5.20 -11.95
C LEU A 207 22.71 -5.52 -10.68
N ILE A 208 21.65 -4.76 -10.46
CA ILE A 208 20.58 -5.12 -9.56
C ILE A 208 19.42 -5.57 -10.45
N SER A 209 18.90 -6.76 -10.20
CA SER A 209 17.74 -7.33 -10.88
C SER A 209 16.89 -8.09 -9.87
N VAL A 210 15.63 -8.28 -10.19
CA VAL A 210 14.68 -9.05 -9.37
C VAL A 210 14.21 -10.27 -10.16
N THR A 211 13.79 -11.30 -9.44
CA THR A 211 13.16 -12.46 -10.08
C THR A 211 11.68 -12.14 -10.34
N SER A 212 11.10 -12.74 -11.36
CA SER A 212 9.66 -12.57 -11.67
C SER A 212 8.72 -13.01 -10.55
N GLN A 213 9.21 -13.72 -9.53
CA GLN A 213 8.46 -14.15 -8.35
C GLN A 213 8.76 -13.31 -7.11
N ALA A 214 9.56 -12.25 -7.24
CA ALA A 214 9.81 -11.33 -6.14
C ALA A 214 8.52 -10.56 -5.82
N ASP A 215 8.33 -10.28 -4.55
CA ASP A 215 7.20 -9.51 -4.04
C ASP A 215 7.24 -8.07 -4.57
N GLN A 216 6.09 -7.52 -4.98
CA GLN A 216 6.01 -6.17 -5.55
C GLN A 216 6.42 -5.09 -4.54
N GLU A 217 6.14 -5.26 -3.24
CA GLU A 217 6.57 -4.34 -2.19
C GLU A 217 8.11 -4.27 -2.13
N GLU A 218 8.81 -5.44 -2.25
CA GLU A 218 10.27 -5.49 -2.29
C GLU A 218 10.81 -4.76 -3.52
N VAL A 219 10.16 -4.92 -4.68
CA VAL A 219 10.51 -4.21 -5.93
C VAL A 219 10.36 -2.70 -5.75
N ALA A 220 9.22 -2.22 -5.27
CA ALA A 220 8.96 -0.81 -5.04
C ALA A 220 9.97 -0.18 -4.06
N HIS A 221 10.35 -0.90 -3.01
CA HIS A 221 11.41 -0.46 -2.09
C HIS A 221 12.79 -0.33 -2.76
N MET A 222 13.11 -1.16 -3.77
CA MET A 222 14.35 -1.02 -4.52
C MET A 222 14.39 0.27 -5.33
N PHE A 223 13.27 0.71 -5.91
CA PHE A 223 13.19 2.00 -6.59
C PHE A 223 13.49 3.16 -5.65
N SER A 224 12.85 3.19 -4.49
CA SER A 224 13.10 4.21 -3.46
C SER A 224 14.56 4.21 -2.96
N ARG A 225 15.19 3.03 -2.85
CA ARG A 225 16.55 2.88 -2.32
C ARG A 225 17.64 3.26 -3.31
N TYR A 226 17.45 2.91 -4.58
CA TYR A 226 18.48 3.04 -5.60
C TYR A 226 18.20 4.13 -6.63
N ASN A 227 17.03 4.78 -6.58
CA ASN A 227 16.57 5.79 -7.53
C ASN A 227 16.59 5.29 -8.99
N PHE A 228 16.10 4.10 -9.22
CA PHE A 228 15.99 3.53 -10.57
C PHE A 228 14.89 4.22 -11.37
N LEU A 229 15.04 4.25 -12.70
CA LEU A 229 13.97 4.60 -13.64
C LEU A 229 13.27 3.34 -14.18
N ALA A 230 14.00 2.23 -14.23
CA ALA A 230 13.47 0.92 -14.57
C ALA A 230 14.36 -0.16 -13.93
N LEU A 231 13.76 -1.28 -13.51
CA LEU A 231 14.41 -2.40 -12.85
C LEU A 231 14.24 -3.67 -13.69
N PRO A 232 15.31 -4.37 -14.08
CA PRO A 232 15.20 -5.59 -14.88
C PRO A 232 14.68 -6.76 -14.07
N VAL A 233 13.70 -7.46 -14.67
CA VAL A 233 13.11 -8.69 -14.14
C VAL A 233 13.69 -9.88 -14.89
N VAL A 234 14.14 -10.90 -14.14
CA VAL A 234 14.75 -12.11 -14.67
C VAL A 234 14.02 -13.38 -14.21
N ASP A 235 14.14 -14.45 -14.98
CA ASP A 235 13.66 -15.76 -14.57
C ASP A 235 14.69 -16.49 -13.67
N GLY A 236 14.38 -17.72 -13.24
CA GLY A 236 15.25 -18.53 -12.40
C GLY A 236 16.61 -18.92 -13.05
N GLU A 237 16.77 -18.68 -14.36
CA GLU A 237 18.01 -18.92 -15.13
C GLU A 237 18.72 -17.60 -15.48
N SER A 238 18.33 -16.49 -14.82
CA SER A 238 18.87 -15.13 -15.06
C SER A 238 18.62 -14.60 -16.48
N ARG A 239 17.61 -15.12 -17.18
CA ARG A 239 17.18 -14.58 -18.47
C ARG A 239 16.20 -13.46 -18.25
N MET A 240 16.37 -12.39 -18.98
CA MET A 240 15.51 -11.22 -18.90
C MET A 240 14.11 -11.54 -19.45
N VAL A 241 13.10 -11.28 -18.64
CA VAL A 241 11.69 -11.50 -18.97
C VAL A 241 10.91 -10.20 -19.13
N GLY A 242 11.30 -9.14 -18.42
CA GLY A 242 10.67 -7.83 -18.49
C GLY A 242 11.45 -6.77 -17.71
N ILE A 243 10.81 -5.64 -17.53
CA ILE A 243 11.23 -4.55 -16.64
C ILE A 243 10.04 -4.08 -15.84
N VAL A 244 10.28 -3.56 -14.64
CA VAL A 244 9.31 -2.73 -13.91
C VAL A 244 9.74 -1.29 -14.08
N THR A 245 8.82 -0.37 -14.30
CA THR A 245 9.11 1.05 -14.46
C THR A 245 8.96 1.81 -13.14
N PHE A 246 9.33 3.08 -13.13
CA PHE A 246 9.28 3.90 -11.91
C PHE A 246 7.85 4.27 -11.54
N ASP A 247 7.01 4.57 -12.51
CA ASP A 247 5.58 4.88 -12.36
C ASP A 247 4.83 3.69 -11.74
N ASP A 248 4.91 2.48 -12.31
CA ASP A 248 4.32 1.26 -11.73
C ASP A 248 4.79 1.03 -10.28
N ALA A 249 6.10 1.21 -10.03
CA ALA A 249 6.63 1.07 -8.68
C ALA A 249 6.08 2.12 -7.71
N MET A 250 5.72 3.31 -8.18
CA MET A 250 5.08 4.36 -7.36
C MET A 250 3.63 4.00 -7.04
N ASP A 251 2.90 3.46 -8.01
CA ASP A 251 1.52 3.02 -7.81
C ASP A 251 1.46 1.86 -6.81
N VAL A 252 2.32 0.87 -6.95
CA VAL A 252 2.49 -0.20 -5.95
C VAL A 252 2.80 0.36 -4.56
N MET A 253 3.66 1.37 -4.44
CA MET A 253 3.95 1.99 -3.12
C MET A 253 2.73 2.66 -2.50
N GLU A 254 1.85 3.26 -3.30
CA GLU A 254 0.61 3.89 -2.82
C GLU A 254 -0.43 2.82 -2.43
N GLU A 255 -0.57 1.77 -3.23
CA GLU A 255 -1.45 0.64 -2.96
C GLU A 255 -1.06 -0.09 -1.68
N GLU A 256 0.20 -0.51 -1.53
CA GLU A 256 0.72 -1.19 -0.33
C GLU A 256 0.57 -0.31 0.92
N ALA A 257 0.83 1.00 0.81
CA ALA A 257 0.64 1.92 1.93
C ALA A 257 -0.84 2.03 2.34
N THR A 258 -1.75 1.99 1.37
CA THR A 258 -3.20 2.02 1.59
C THR A 258 -3.68 0.71 2.22
N GLU A 259 -3.22 -0.42 1.69
CA GLU A 259 -3.49 -1.76 2.24
C GLU A 259 -3.03 -1.87 3.70
N ASP A 260 -1.79 -1.49 3.99
CA ASP A 260 -1.23 -1.45 5.34
C ASP A 260 -2.12 -0.62 6.29
N MET A 261 -2.58 0.57 5.85
CA MET A 261 -3.46 1.42 6.66
C MET A 261 -4.82 0.78 6.93
N GLU A 262 -5.43 0.12 5.95
CA GLU A 262 -6.71 -0.56 6.10
C GLU A 262 -6.60 -1.77 7.01
N ILE A 263 -5.57 -2.60 6.84
CA ILE A 263 -5.29 -3.74 7.72
C ILE A 263 -5.01 -3.28 9.15
N MET A 264 -4.18 -2.25 9.34
CA MET A 264 -3.91 -1.66 10.65
C MET A 264 -5.16 -1.08 11.33
N ALA A 265 -6.14 -0.62 10.56
CA ALA A 265 -7.43 -0.19 11.08
C ALA A 265 -8.41 -1.35 11.35
N GLY A 266 -8.05 -2.58 11.04
CA GLY A 266 -8.90 -3.76 11.20
C GLY A 266 -9.98 -3.83 10.13
N MET A 267 -9.61 -3.53 8.89
CA MET A 267 -10.46 -3.68 7.71
C MET A 267 -9.83 -4.67 6.74
N THR A 268 -10.62 -5.23 5.86
CA THR A 268 -10.11 -5.97 4.70
C THR A 268 -9.84 -4.95 3.59
N PRO A 269 -8.71 -5.04 2.88
CA PRO A 269 -8.36 -4.12 1.81
C PRO A 269 -9.44 -3.98 0.74
N SER A 270 -9.51 -2.80 0.11
CA SER A 270 -10.48 -2.49 -0.94
C SER A 270 -9.83 -1.65 -2.03
N GLU A 271 -9.95 -2.08 -3.27
CA GLU A 271 -9.47 -1.36 -4.47
C GLU A 271 -10.37 -0.17 -4.84
N LYS A 272 -11.58 -0.08 -4.27
CA LYS A 272 -12.55 0.96 -4.61
C LYS A 272 -12.34 2.23 -3.82
N THR A 273 -12.40 3.35 -4.50
CA THR A 273 -12.43 4.67 -3.84
C THR A 273 -13.65 4.82 -2.94
N TYR A 274 -13.52 5.58 -1.84
CA TYR A 274 -14.55 5.71 -0.82
C TYR A 274 -15.90 6.20 -1.35
N LEU A 275 -15.91 7.17 -2.27
CA LEU A 275 -17.14 7.75 -2.80
C LEU A 275 -17.91 6.81 -3.73
N LYS A 276 -17.22 5.89 -4.41
CA LYS A 276 -17.82 4.88 -5.28
C LYS A 276 -18.20 3.60 -4.56
N SER A 277 -17.66 3.37 -3.37
CA SER A 277 -17.99 2.22 -2.53
C SER A 277 -19.42 2.29 -2.05
N THR A 278 -20.21 1.26 -2.29
CA THR A 278 -21.56 1.19 -1.74
C THR A 278 -21.51 0.91 -0.24
N PRO A 279 -22.56 1.28 0.55
CA PRO A 279 -22.65 0.92 1.96
C PRO A 279 -22.51 -0.58 2.23
N VAL A 280 -22.89 -1.42 1.27
CA VAL A 280 -22.78 -2.88 1.37
C VAL A 280 -21.33 -3.34 1.18
N ASP A 281 -20.59 -2.71 0.28
CA ASP A 281 -19.16 -2.98 0.09
C ASP A 281 -18.39 -2.61 1.36
N LEU A 282 -18.55 -1.38 1.85
CA LEU A 282 -17.94 -0.95 3.12
C LEU A 282 -18.30 -1.86 4.31
N PHE A 283 -19.55 -2.35 4.36
CA PHE A 283 -19.98 -3.31 5.37
C PHE A 283 -19.18 -4.63 5.24
N LYS A 284 -19.04 -5.18 4.04
CA LYS A 284 -18.33 -6.45 3.81
C LYS A 284 -16.86 -6.38 4.24
N HIS A 285 -16.19 -5.25 3.97
CA HIS A 285 -14.78 -5.06 4.32
C HIS A 285 -14.56 -4.85 5.82
N ARG A 286 -15.56 -4.39 6.59
CA ARG A 286 -15.43 -4.11 8.02
C ARG A 286 -15.95 -5.20 8.93
N ILE A 287 -17.05 -5.89 8.53
CA ILE A 287 -17.77 -6.79 9.44
C ILE A 287 -16.97 -8.03 9.88
N PRO A 288 -16.15 -8.70 9.03
CA PRO A 288 -15.42 -9.88 9.45
C PRO A 288 -14.52 -9.60 10.65
N TRP A 289 -13.80 -8.48 10.60
CA TRP A 289 -12.89 -8.08 11.66
C TRP A 289 -13.62 -7.67 12.94
N LEU A 290 -14.70 -6.90 12.81
CA LEU A 290 -15.53 -6.50 13.96
C LEU A 290 -16.14 -7.72 14.67
N MET A 291 -16.57 -8.74 13.92
CA MET A 291 -17.07 -10.00 14.50
C MET A 291 -15.97 -10.75 15.26
N LEU A 292 -14.76 -10.83 14.70
CA LEU A 292 -13.61 -11.43 15.36
C LEU A 292 -13.31 -10.75 16.69
N LEU A 293 -13.25 -9.41 16.68
CA LEU A 293 -12.98 -8.61 17.89
C LEU A 293 -14.10 -8.75 18.92
N MET A 294 -15.35 -8.81 18.52
CA MET A 294 -16.49 -9.04 19.42
C MET A 294 -16.39 -10.40 20.13
N VAL A 295 -16.04 -11.45 19.40
CA VAL A 295 -15.81 -12.77 19.99
C VAL A 295 -14.61 -12.74 20.94
N SER A 296 -13.54 -12.08 20.55
CA SER A 296 -12.33 -11.92 21.35
C SER A 296 -12.57 -11.17 22.68
N ALA A 297 -13.46 -10.15 22.67
CA ALA A 297 -13.86 -9.42 23.87
C ALA A 297 -14.52 -10.31 24.94
N THR A 298 -15.00 -11.50 24.59
CA THR A 298 -15.53 -12.48 25.53
C THR A 298 -14.50 -12.89 26.56
N PHE A 299 -13.22 -13.02 26.17
CA PHE A 299 -12.12 -13.35 27.10
C PHE A 299 -11.95 -12.26 28.15
N THR A 300 -12.01 -11.00 27.77
CA THR A 300 -11.97 -9.86 28.70
C THR A 300 -13.15 -9.91 29.69
N GLY A 301 -14.35 -10.20 29.20
CA GLY A 301 -15.54 -10.40 30.04
C GLY A 301 -15.37 -11.56 31.04
N MET A 302 -14.80 -12.68 30.61
CA MET A 302 -14.53 -13.82 31.51
C MET A 302 -13.53 -13.46 32.62
N ILE A 303 -12.51 -12.65 32.32
CA ILE A 303 -11.56 -12.18 33.33
C ILE A 303 -12.30 -11.32 34.36
N ILE A 304 -13.10 -10.33 33.94
CA ILE A 304 -13.87 -9.46 34.84
C ILE A 304 -14.78 -10.30 35.74
N THR A 305 -15.52 -11.26 35.17
CA THR A 305 -16.42 -12.13 35.94
C THR A 305 -15.66 -13.00 36.95
N SER A 306 -14.43 -13.46 36.61
CA SER A 306 -13.62 -14.26 37.52
C SER A 306 -13.17 -13.50 38.79
N PHE A 307 -13.23 -12.16 38.75
CA PHE A 307 -12.88 -11.29 39.88
C PHE A 307 -14.08 -10.52 40.46
N GLU A 308 -15.31 -10.98 40.21
CA GLU A 308 -16.54 -10.36 40.68
C GLU A 308 -16.57 -10.18 42.22
N ASP A 309 -16.04 -11.14 42.97
CA ASP A 309 -15.94 -11.06 44.45
C ASP A 309 -15.08 -9.86 44.89
N ALA A 310 -13.94 -9.64 44.23
CA ALA A 310 -13.06 -8.51 44.52
C ALA A 310 -13.71 -7.17 44.18
N LEU A 311 -14.44 -7.10 43.04
CA LEU A 311 -15.17 -5.91 42.62
C LEU A 311 -16.36 -5.60 43.54
N SER A 312 -17.03 -6.61 44.07
CA SER A 312 -18.12 -6.42 45.02
C SER A 312 -17.63 -5.93 46.41
N MET A 313 -16.43 -6.34 46.83
CA MET A 313 -15.79 -5.85 48.08
C MET A 313 -15.34 -4.38 47.95
N LEU A 314 -14.80 -4.00 46.80
CA LEU A 314 -14.34 -2.63 46.51
C LEU A 314 -14.90 -2.11 45.14
N PRO A 315 -16.15 -1.64 45.12
CA PRO A 315 -16.77 -1.17 43.85
C PRO A 315 -16.03 -0.02 43.18
N ALA A 316 -15.22 0.74 43.94
CA ALA A 316 -14.38 1.81 43.41
C ALA A 316 -13.36 1.30 42.34
N LEU A 317 -12.96 0.02 42.39
CA LEU A 317 -12.05 -0.57 41.42
C LEU A 317 -12.63 -0.61 40.00
N THR A 318 -13.96 -0.79 39.89
CA THR A 318 -14.65 -0.85 38.57
C THR A 318 -14.46 0.44 37.78
N ALA A 319 -14.40 1.59 38.45
CA ALA A 319 -14.27 2.89 37.80
C ALA A 319 -12.94 3.10 37.06
N PHE A 320 -11.90 2.35 37.41
CA PHE A 320 -10.57 2.47 36.82
C PHE A 320 -10.31 1.48 35.66
N ILE A 321 -11.17 0.46 35.51
CA ILE A 321 -11.03 -0.55 34.44
C ILE A 321 -10.94 0.11 33.05
N PRO A 322 -11.86 1.01 32.64
CA PRO A 322 -11.79 1.61 31.32
C PRO A 322 -10.50 2.41 31.09
N MET A 323 -10.04 3.14 32.12
CA MET A 323 -8.82 3.94 32.02
C MET A 323 -7.57 3.07 31.82
N LEU A 324 -7.47 1.95 32.55
CA LEU A 324 -6.33 1.03 32.45
C LEU A 324 -6.29 0.34 31.09
N MET A 325 -7.44 -0.12 30.60
CA MET A 325 -7.57 -0.78 29.30
C MET A 325 -7.22 0.20 28.17
N ASP A 326 -7.89 1.35 28.13
CA ASP A 326 -7.68 2.36 27.06
C ASP A 326 -6.22 2.83 27.03
N THR A 327 -5.64 3.17 28.18
CA THR A 327 -4.24 3.60 28.23
C THR A 327 -3.27 2.48 27.82
N GLY A 328 -3.52 1.25 28.25
CA GLY A 328 -2.74 0.07 27.87
C GLY A 328 -2.82 -0.18 26.35
N GLY A 329 -4.04 -0.25 25.81
CA GLY A 329 -4.30 -0.45 24.39
C GLY A 329 -3.61 0.60 23.53
N ASN A 330 -3.76 1.87 23.87
CA ASN A 330 -3.11 2.98 23.15
C ASN A 330 -1.58 2.90 23.22
N CYS A 331 -0.99 2.56 24.36
CA CYS A 331 0.46 2.39 24.49
C CYS A 331 0.99 1.24 23.64
N GLY A 332 0.27 0.13 23.58
CA GLY A 332 0.62 -1.02 22.74
C GLY A 332 0.54 -0.70 21.26
N SER A 333 -0.56 -0.04 20.85
CA SER A 333 -0.79 0.37 19.47
C SER A 333 0.28 1.33 18.94
N GLN A 334 0.71 2.32 19.75
CA GLN A 334 1.80 3.22 19.36
C GLN A 334 3.12 2.48 19.08
N SER A 335 3.46 1.47 19.90
CA SER A 335 4.66 0.68 19.66
C SER A 335 4.53 -0.23 18.45
N SER A 336 3.36 -0.82 18.24
CA SER A 336 3.08 -1.67 17.09
C SER A 336 3.19 -0.92 15.78
N VAL A 337 2.46 0.18 15.62
CA VAL A 337 2.49 1.00 14.39
C VAL A 337 3.91 1.44 14.05
N THR A 338 4.70 1.85 15.06
CA THR A 338 6.09 2.26 14.84
C THR A 338 6.96 1.09 14.34
N VAL A 339 6.77 -0.10 14.90
CA VAL A 339 7.53 -1.31 14.52
C VAL A 339 7.08 -1.83 13.15
N ILE A 340 5.77 -1.87 12.88
CA ILE A 340 5.21 -2.25 11.57
C ILE A 340 5.81 -1.35 10.49
N ARG A 341 5.73 -0.03 10.65
CA ARG A 341 6.29 0.93 9.69
C ARG A 341 7.80 0.71 9.45
N SER A 342 8.57 0.46 10.50
CA SER A 342 10.01 0.17 10.36
C SER A 342 10.29 -1.20 9.72
N LEU A 343 9.37 -2.16 9.82
CA LEU A 343 9.44 -3.45 9.15
C LEU A 343 9.11 -3.33 7.66
N SER A 344 8.08 -2.55 7.30
CA SER A 344 7.72 -2.26 5.90
C SER A 344 8.85 -1.51 5.21
N LEU A 345 9.49 -0.51 5.86
CA LEU A 345 10.65 0.19 5.30
C LEU A 345 11.96 -0.64 5.25
N GLY A 346 11.95 -1.89 5.71
CA GLY A 346 13.14 -2.73 5.77
C GLY A 346 14.21 -2.28 6.75
N GLU A 347 13.90 -1.32 7.66
CA GLU A 347 14.82 -0.81 8.69
C GLU A 347 15.06 -1.82 9.82
N LEU A 348 14.07 -2.68 10.10
CA LEU A 348 14.10 -3.68 11.14
C LEU A 348 14.01 -5.10 10.58
N LYS A 349 14.74 -6.01 11.25
CA LYS A 349 14.67 -7.44 11.00
C LYS A 349 14.35 -8.16 12.31
N PHE A 350 13.90 -9.42 12.22
CA PHE A 350 13.65 -10.23 13.40
C PHE A 350 14.88 -10.36 14.34
N SER A 351 16.10 -10.33 13.78
CA SER A 351 17.35 -10.32 14.53
C SER A 351 17.48 -9.15 15.52
N ASP A 352 16.78 -8.05 15.26
CA ASP A 352 16.82 -6.83 16.08
C ASP A 352 15.82 -6.84 17.23
N MET A 353 15.00 -7.89 17.34
CA MET A 353 13.92 -8.02 18.33
C MET A 353 14.37 -7.64 19.75
N LEU A 354 15.48 -8.16 20.23
CA LEU A 354 15.96 -7.85 21.57
C LEU A 354 16.35 -6.38 21.75
N ARG A 355 16.87 -5.75 20.71
CA ARG A 355 17.21 -4.31 20.72
C ARG A 355 15.95 -3.45 20.73
N VAL A 356 14.96 -3.82 19.94
CA VAL A 356 13.66 -3.15 19.88
C VAL A 356 12.94 -3.26 21.22
N VAL A 357 12.79 -4.48 21.75
CA VAL A 357 12.16 -4.71 23.06
C VAL A 357 12.87 -3.92 24.16
N TRP A 358 14.20 -3.91 24.20
CA TRP A 358 14.95 -3.14 25.18
C TRP A 358 14.77 -1.63 25.03
N LYS A 359 14.65 -1.14 23.82
CA LYS A 359 14.34 0.29 23.52
C LYS A 359 12.94 0.64 24.02
N GLU A 360 11.95 -0.21 23.70
CA GLU A 360 10.56 0.00 24.11
C GLU A 360 10.36 -0.12 25.63
N ILE A 361 11.07 -1.02 26.35
CA ILE A 361 11.04 -1.07 27.81
C ILE A 361 11.50 0.26 28.42
N ARG A 362 12.58 0.86 27.92
CA ARG A 362 13.06 2.15 28.44
C ARG A 362 12.06 3.29 28.16
N THR A 363 11.47 3.28 26.99
CA THR A 363 10.40 4.23 26.63
C THR A 363 9.17 4.01 27.51
N ALA A 364 8.80 2.75 27.76
CA ALA A 364 7.68 2.37 28.60
C ALA A 364 7.86 2.82 30.06
N VAL A 365 9.06 2.69 30.61
CA VAL A 365 9.36 3.17 31.98
C VAL A 365 9.19 4.69 32.07
N LEU A 366 9.69 5.44 31.08
CA LEU A 366 9.53 6.91 31.06
C LEU A 366 8.03 7.28 30.94
N CYS A 367 7.30 6.69 30.00
CA CYS A 367 5.86 6.93 29.85
C CYS A 367 5.09 6.50 31.11
N GLY A 368 5.39 5.29 31.65
CA GLY A 368 4.71 4.74 32.81
C GLY A 368 4.86 5.60 34.06
N VAL A 369 6.06 6.12 34.33
CA VAL A 369 6.29 7.05 35.45
C VAL A 369 5.47 8.32 35.29
N VAL A 370 5.52 8.95 34.13
CA VAL A 370 4.75 10.18 33.87
C VAL A 370 3.25 9.93 34.01
N LEU A 371 2.75 8.87 33.38
CA LEU A 371 1.34 8.51 33.42
C LEU A 371 0.87 8.14 34.84
N ALA A 372 1.70 7.43 35.61
CA ALA A 372 1.38 7.11 37.03
C ALA A 372 1.28 8.38 37.88
N VAL A 373 2.19 9.35 37.71
CA VAL A 373 2.14 10.63 38.42
C VAL A 373 0.90 11.42 38.03
N VAL A 374 0.60 11.52 36.72
CA VAL A 374 -0.60 12.22 36.24
C VAL A 374 -1.88 11.53 36.74
N CYS A 375 -1.92 10.19 36.72
CA CYS A 375 -3.02 9.40 37.24
C CYS A 375 -3.24 9.68 38.73
N PHE A 376 -2.18 9.65 39.53
CA PHE A 376 -2.23 9.96 40.96
C PHE A 376 -2.82 11.36 41.22
N LEU A 377 -2.32 12.36 40.53
CA LEU A 377 -2.82 13.74 40.62
C LEU A 377 -4.28 13.84 40.17
N LYS A 378 -4.66 13.14 39.08
CA LYS A 378 -6.05 13.10 38.58
C LYS A 378 -6.99 12.49 39.63
N ILE A 379 -6.64 11.38 40.22
CA ILE A 379 -7.47 10.74 41.24
C ILE A 379 -7.63 11.69 42.46
N LEU A 380 -6.53 12.26 42.91
CA LEU A 380 -6.52 13.15 44.07
C LEU A 380 -7.34 14.46 43.84
N LEU A 381 -7.15 15.08 42.69
CA LEU A 381 -7.76 16.38 42.39
C LEU A 381 -9.20 16.26 41.85
N VAL A 382 -9.40 15.32 40.91
CA VAL A 382 -10.69 15.17 40.23
C VAL A 382 -11.60 14.25 41.02
N ASP A 383 -11.17 13.02 41.28
CA ASP A 383 -12.07 12.00 41.85
C ASP A 383 -12.38 12.28 43.34
N ARG A 384 -11.35 12.64 44.14
CA ARG A 384 -11.53 12.90 45.57
C ARG A 384 -11.99 14.35 45.88
N LEU A 385 -11.31 15.37 45.30
CA LEU A 385 -11.56 16.76 45.67
C LEU A 385 -12.77 17.32 44.91
N LEU A 386 -12.87 17.13 43.58
CA LEU A 386 -13.92 17.72 42.76
C LEU A 386 -15.22 16.90 42.83
N MET A 387 -15.13 15.56 42.70
CA MET A 387 -16.28 14.66 42.73
C MET A 387 -16.69 14.22 44.15
N GLY A 388 -15.82 14.49 45.16
CA GLY A 388 -16.12 14.17 46.55
C GLY A 388 -16.15 12.65 46.88
N ASN A 389 -15.53 11.83 46.04
CA ASN A 389 -15.57 10.39 46.20
C ASN A 389 -14.57 9.93 47.32
N GLN A 390 -15.08 9.78 48.53
CA GLN A 390 -14.28 9.35 49.68
C GLN A 390 -14.01 7.84 49.74
N SER A 391 -14.61 7.05 48.88
CA SER A 391 -14.42 5.59 48.83
C SER A 391 -13.07 5.17 48.20
N ILE A 392 -12.34 6.12 47.63
CA ILE A 392 -10.99 5.87 47.07
C ILE A 392 -9.94 6.19 48.11
N ASP A 393 -9.39 5.16 48.73
CA ASP A 393 -8.29 5.32 49.69
C ASP A 393 -6.95 5.49 48.97
N LEU A 394 -5.93 6.03 49.66
CA LEU A 394 -4.57 6.21 49.13
C LEU A 394 -3.94 4.87 48.67
N LEU A 395 -4.32 3.77 49.31
CA LEU A 395 -3.89 2.43 48.94
C LEU A 395 -4.47 2.02 47.59
N VAL A 396 -5.75 2.27 47.33
CA VAL A 396 -6.39 2.02 46.05
C VAL A 396 -5.75 2.85 44.94
N ASP A 397 -5.51 4.15 45.23
CA ASP A 397 -4.80 5.05 44.31
C ASP A 397 -3.40 4.51 43.97
N GLY A 398 -2.63 4.09 44.96
CA GLY A 398 -1.32 3.49 44.74
C GLY A 398 -1.36 2.20 43.90
N VAL A 399 -2.36 1.34 44.13
CA VAL A 399 -2.55 0.11 43.33
C VAL A 399 -2.89 0.44 41.89
N VAL A 400 -3.78 1.39 41.62
CA VAL A 400 -4.16 1.82 40.30
C VAL A 400 -2.96 2.42 39.54
N CYS A 401 -2.19 3.31 40.19
CA CYS A 401 -1.01 3.92 39.59
C CYS A 401 0.12 2.91 39.32
N LEU A 402 0.34 1.97 40.24
CA LEU A 402 1.30 0.89 40.02
C LEU A 402 0.89 -0.02 38.85
N THR A 403 -0.40 -0.40 38.81
CA THR A 403 -0.96 -1.19 37.71
C THR A 403 -0.76 -0.48 36.40
N LEU A 404 -1.09 0.81 36.33
CA LEU A 404 -0.94 1.61 35.11
C LEU A 404 0.51 1.59 34.61
N GLY A 405 1.49 1.80 35.49
CA GLY A 405 2.91 1.74 35.15
C GLY A 405 3.34 0.39 34.59
N VAL A 406 2.92 -0.71 35.24
CA VAL A 406 3.23 -2.08 34.77
C VAL A 406 2.50 -2.40 33.45
N THR A 407 1.24 -2.02 33.32
CA THR A 407 0.45 -2.17 32.10
C THR A 407 1.13 -1.50 30.90
N VAL A 408 1.64 -0.28 31.05
CA VAL A 408 2.36 0.44 29.98
C VAL A 408 3.60 -0.34 29.54
N VAL A 409 4.34 -0.95 30.47
CA VAL A 409 5.51 -1.77 30.11
C VAL A 409 5.10 -3.02 29.34
N ILE A 410 4.11 -3.75 29.82
CA ILE A 410 3.59 -4.96 29.15
C ILE A 410 3.05 -4.60 27.76
N ALA A 411 2.24 -3.55 27.66
CA ALA A 411 1.62 -3.10 26.43
C ALA A 411 2.67 -2.80 25.34
N LYS A 412 3.70 -2.03 25.69
CA LYS A 412 4.75 -1.68 24.73
C LYS A 412 5.61 -2.88 24.32
N VAL A 413 5.89 -3.81 25.23
CA VAL A 413 6.60 -5.05 24.92
C VAL A 413 5.78 -5.94 23.99
N VAL A 414 4.48 -6.12 24.26
CA VAL A 414 3.57 -6.90 23.42
C VAL A 414 3.44 -6.21 22.06
N GLY A 415 3.20 -4.89 22.05
CA GLY A 415 3.04 -4.10 20.83
C GLY A 415 4.25 -4.16 19.89
N CYS A 416 5.47 -4.17 20.41
CA CYS A 416 6.66 -4.27 19.56
C CYS A 416 7.03 -5.71 19.18
N ALA A 417 6.72 -6.70 20.02
CA ALA A 417 7.13 -8.08 19.80
C ALA A 417 6.21 -8.81 18.79
N LEU A 418 4.89 -8.56 18.82
CA LEU A 418 3.93 -9.27 18.00
C LEU A 418 4.15 -9.07 16.50
N PRO A 419 4.35 -7.83 15.96
CA PRO A 419 4.62 -7.65 14.54
C PRO A 419 5.90 -8.34 14.05
N LEU A 420 6.97 -8.31 14.88
CA LEU A 420 8.23 -9.00 14.58
C LEU A 420 8.05 -10.52 14.52
N LEU A 421 7.23 -11.08 15.42
CA LEU A 421 6.89 -12.49 15.41
C LEU A 421 6.03 -12.88 14.24
N ALA A 422 5.04 -12.04 13.87
CA ALA A 422 4.19 -12.25 12.71
C ALA A 422 5.02 -12.36 11.43
N LYS A 423 5.91 -11.40 11.17
CA LYS A 423 6.83 -11.43 10.01
C LYS A 423 7.70 -12.69 9.99
N ARG A 424 8.18 -13.15 11.14
CA ARG A 424 8.96 -14.38 11.21
C ARG A 424 8.16 -15.63 10.87
N LEU A 425 6.87 -15.64 11.20
CA LEU A 425 5.95 -16.75 10.92
C LEU A 425 5.36 -16.71 9.52
N GLY A 426 5.69 -15.68 8.73
CA GLY A 426 5.18 -15.49 7.37
C GLY A 426 3.79 -14.85 7.31
N PHE A 427 3.37 -14.20 8.41
CA PHE A 427 2.16 -13.38 8.43
C PHE A 427 2.50 -11.92 8.21
N ASP A 428 1.57 -11.19 7.60
CA ASP A 428 1.68 -9.75 7.49
C ASP A 428 1.71 -9.08 8.88
N PRO A 429 2.76 -8.27 9.18
CA PRO A 429 2.87 -7.56 10.44
C PRO A 429 1.73 -6.56 10.69
N ALA A 430 1.10 -5.99 9.65
CA ALA A 430 0.03 -5.02 9.76
C ALA A 430 -1.22 -5.60 10.45
N VAL A 431 -1.47 -6.92 10.31
CA VAL A 431 -2.54 -7.64 11.03
C VAL A 431 -2.37 -7.56 12.55
N MET A 432 -1.13 -7.44 13.04
CA MET A 432 -0.82 -7.28 14.47
C MET A 432 -0.88 -5.82 14.93
N ALA A 433 -1.74 -5.01 14.30
CA ALA A 433 -1.92 -3.60 14.63
C ALA A 433 -2.97 -3.37 15.72
N SER A 434 -3.44 -2.15 15.79
CA SER A 434 -4.20 -1.58 16.90
C SER A 434 -5.32 -2.46 17.48
N PRO A 435 -6.29 -2.98 16.70
CA PRO A 435 -7.42 -3.68 17.29
C PRO A 435 -7.05 -5.03 17.94
N PHE A 436 -6.07 -5.75 17.35
CA PHE A 436 -5.63 -7.02 17.88
C PHE A 436 -4.80 -6.84 19.16
N ILE A 437 -3.91 -5.86 19.15
CA ILE A 437 -3.08 -5.54 20.32
C ILE A 437 -3.92 -5.04 21.49
N THR A 438 -4.89 -4.14 21.25
CA THR A 438 -5.75 -3.65 22.33
C THR A 438 -6.45 -4.79 23.05
N THR A 439 -6.99 -5.77 22.33
CA THR A 439 -7.66 -6.91 22.94
C THR A 439 -6.72 -7.75 23.84
N ILE A 440 -5.50 -8.01 23.39
CA ILE A 440 -4.51 -8.75 24.18
C ILE A 440 -4.08 -7.94 25.39
N VAL A 441 -3.78 -6.66 25.20
CA VAL A 441 -3.31 -5.76 26.27
C VAL A 441 -4.41 -5.55 27.30
N ASP A 442 -5.67 -5.42 26.89
CA ASP A 442 -6.81 -5.30 27.79
C ASP A 442 -6.90 -6.49 28.76
N ALA A 443 -6.83 -7.70 28.21
CA ALA A 443 -6.83 -8.91 29.02
C ALA A 443 -5.66 -8.96 30.00
N LEU A 444 -4.44 -8.64 29.54
CA LEU A 444 -3.24 -8.62 30.40
C LEU A 444 -3.31 -7.51 31.44
N SER A 445 -3.79 -6.34 31.09
CA SER A 445 -3.97 -5.20 31.99
C SER A 445 -4.91 -5.54 33.15
N LEU A 446 -6.04 -6.16 32.84
CA LEU A 446 -7.01 -6.62 33.86
C LEU A 446 -6.43 -7.71 34.75
N LEU A 447 -5.72 -8.68 34.20
CA LEU A 447 -5.06 -9.72 35.00
C LEU A 447 -4.08 -9.10 35.99
N VAL A 448 -3.24 -8.16 35.56
CA VAL A 448 -2.29 -7.46 36.42
C VAL A 448 -3.03 -6.63 37.48
N TYR A 449 -4.08 -5.91 37.04
CA TYR A 449 -4.88 -5.08 37.95
C TYR A 449 -5.50 -5.90 39.10
N PHE A 450 -6.20 -6.95 38.75
CA PHE A 450 -6.82 -7.80 39.77
C PHE A 450 -5.82 -8.57 40.63
N LEU A 451 -4.68 -8.96 40.04
CA LEU A 451 -3.60 -9.57 40.81
C LEU A 451 -3.08 -8.60 41.90
N PHE A 452 -2.86 -7.33 41.53
CA PHE A 452 -2.41 -6.33 42.51
C PHE A 452 -3.51 -5.95 43.48
N ALA A 453 -4.76 -5.85 43.06
CA ALA A 453 -5.88 -5.65 43.96
C ALA A 453 -5.97 -6.77 45.00
N LYS A 454 -5.90 -8.02 44.57
CA LYS A 454 -5.92 -9.19 45.46
C LYS A 454 -4.73 -9.23 46.43
N THR A 455 -3.54 -8.95 45.96
CA THR A 455 -2.32 -9.10 46.75
C THR A 455 -2.07 -7.92 47.70
N LEU A 456 -2.39 -6.70 47.30
CA LEU A 456 -2.07 -5.48 48.04
C LEU A 456 -3.26 -4.92 48.83
N LEU A 457 -4.50 -5.12 48.38
CA LEU A 457 -5.71 -4.68 49.05
C LEU A 457 -6.38 -5.80 49.85
N GLY A 458 -6.02 -7.08 49.60
CA GLY A 458 -6.57 -8.23 50.34
C GLY A 458 -8.02 -8.57 49.96
N VAL A 459 -8.46 -8.21 48.73
CA VAL A 459 -9.81 -8.43 48.20
C VAL A 459 -9.89 -9.65 47.32
#